data_21cce67719e2910bae13887b1b607914
#
_entry.id   21cce67719e2910bae13887b1b607914
#
_cell.length_a   1.000
_cell.length_b   1.000
_cell.length_c   1.000
_cell.angle_alpha   90.00
_cell.angle_beta   90.00
_cell.angle_gamma   90.00
#
_symmetry.space_group_name_H-M   'P 1'
#
loop_
_entity.id
_entity.type
_entity.pdbx_description
1 polymer ?
#
loop_
_entity_poly.entity_id
_entity_poly.type
_entity_poly.pdbx_seq_one_letter_code
_entity_poly.pdbx_strand_id
1 'polypeptide(L)'
;MAKIVTFGEIMVRLGAPYYLKLIQTDKFEVSYAGAEANVAVSLANYGMQTDYITCLPDNPIAERCIMDLRGHKVGVDHIQRSGKRMGILYLETGSNARPSKVYYDREDSSIATVEQGSINWHEILKDAVWFHWTGITPALSENAAAECLKAINTANELGVTVSCDINYRGNLWRYGKTAAEVMPDMVAGSDIILGNEEDCEKVFGIKPLNFDAENTNGKIDQSAFRSVCEQMMQKFPRCKKMVVTLRGAINANHNTWGGVLFDGNNLLESKRYDITDIVDRVGGGDSFMGGLIFGLLHYDNDQEALEFATAASCLKHTLKGDFNWVTVLEVENLMKGDSSGRVKR
;
A
#
# COMPACT_ATOMS: atom_id res chain seq x y z
N MET A 1 11.45 -19.96 5.57
CA MET A 1 11.36 -18.70 4.83
C MET A 1 10.79 -17.65 5.75
N ALA A 2 11.16 -16.38 5.57
CA ALA A 2 10.60 -15.29 6.36
C ALA A 2 9.09 -15.17 6.06
N LYS A 3 8.24 -15.24 7.09
CA LYS A 3 6.78 -15.12 6.98
C LYS A 3 6.38 -13.66 7.17
N ILE A 4 5.60 -13.13 6.24
CA ILE A 4 5.09 -11.76 6.28
C ILE A 4 3.56 -11.83 6.42
N VAL A 5 3.01 -11.04 7.30
CA VAL A 5 1.56 -10.95 7.54
C VAL A 5 1.07 -9.57 7.17
N THR A 6 -0.05 -9.50 6.44
CA THR A 6 -0.72 -8.23 6.14
C THR A 6 -2.19 -8.29 6.55
N PHE A 7 -2.77 -7.16 6.98
CA PHE A 7 -4.15 -7.09 7.47
C PHE A 7 -4.90 -5.90 6.91
N GLY A 8 -6.03 -6.15 6.25
CA GLY A 8 -6.87 -5.07 5.73
C GLY A 8 -8.07 -5.53 4.92
N GLU A 9 -8.69 -4.60 4.19
CA GLU A 9 -9.84 -4.88 3.35
C GLU A 9 -9.44 -5.26 1.93
N ILE A 10 -10.11 -6.28 1.39
CA ILE A 10 -10.12 -6.59 -0.04
C ILE A 10 -11.53 -6.43 -0.58
N MET A 11 -11.66 -5.71 -1.69
CA MET A 11 -12.93 -5.39 -2.35
C MET A 11 -13.02 -6.08 -3.71
N VAL A 12 -14.25 -6.27 -4.16
CA VAL A 12 -14.50 -6.55 -5.58
C VAL A 12 -14.26 -5.26 -6.37
N ARG A 13 -13.36 -5.30 -7.33
CA ARG A 13 -13.12 -4.21 -8.27
C ARG A 13 -13.92 -4.44 -9.54
N LEU A 14 -14.82 -3.52 -9.84
CA LEU A 14 -15.62 -3.46 -11.05
C LEU A 14 -15.10 -2.34 -11.95
N GLY A 15 -14.26 -2.68 -12.92
CA GLY A 15 -13.69 -1.73 -13.86
C GLY A 15 -14.54 -1.59 -15.12
N ALA A 16 -14.80 -0.37 -15.57
CA ALA A 16 -15.32 -0.15 -16.90
C ALA A 16 -14.25 -0.58 -17.93
N PRO A 17 -14.62 -1.34 -18.98
CA PRO A 17 -13.66 -1.78 -19.98
C PRO A 17 -12.98 -0.60 -20.70
N TYR A 18 -11.70 -0.77 -21.00
CA TYR A 18 -10.90 0.25 -21.71
C TYR A 18 -10.93 1.61 -21.00
N TYR A 19 -11.38 2.65 -21.68
CA TYR A 19 -11.51 4.02 -21.20
C TYR A 19 -12.98 4.48 -21.13
N LEU A 20 -13.93 3.55 -21.12
CA LEU A 20 -15.35 3.87 -20.99
C LEU A 20 -15.63 4.50 -19.62
N LYS A 21 -16.58 5.43 -19.60
CA LYS A 21 -17.18 5.89 -18.34
C LYS A 21 -18.13 4.83 -17.81
N LEU A 22 -18.35 4.81 -16.50
CA LEU A 22 -19.30 3.88 -15.86
C LEU A 22 -20.73 4.02 -16.46
N ILE A 23 -21.11 5.23 -16.85
CA ILE A 23 -22.40 5.50 -17.50
C ILE A 23 -22.50 4.98 -18.94
N GLN A 24 -21.37 4.61 -19.58
CA GLN A 24 -21.35 4.15 -20.97
C GLN A 24 -21.31 2.62 -21.08
N THR A 25 -21.07 1.90 -19.99
CA THR A 25 -20.86 0.46 -20.03
C THR A 25 -22.01 -0.33 -19.44
N ASP A 26 -22.37 -1.43 -20.06
CA ASP A 26 -23.27 -2.47 -19.57
C ASP A 26 -22.53 -3.69 -19.03
N LYS A 27 -21.18 -3.66 -19.03
CA LYS A 27 -20.30 -4.76 -18.61
C LYS A 27 -19.19 -4.23 -17.71
N PHE A 28 -18.77 -5.07 -16.78
CA PHE A 28 -17.63 -4.80 -15.93
C PHE A 28 -16.56 -5.88 -16.06
N GLU A 29 -15.32 -5.47 -16.02
CA GLU A 29 -14.20 -6.35 -15.77
C GLU A 29 -14.07 -6.53 -14.25
N VAL A 30 -14.11 -7.78 -13.80
CA VAL A 30 -14.08 -8.13 -12.38
C VAL A 30 -12.67 -8.52 -11.98
N SER A 31 -12.15 -7.88 -10.95
CA SER A 31 -10.90 -8.23 -10.26
C SER A 31 -11.04 -7.91 -8.77
N TYR A 32 -9.96 -8.05 -8.01
CA TYR A 32 -9.94 -7.74 -6.58
C TYR A 32 -8.91 -6.65 -6.30
N ALA A 33 -9.18 -5.84 -5.27
CA ALA A 33 -8.36 -4.70 -4.90
C ALA A 33 -8.37 -4.49 -3.39
N GLY A 34 -7.20 -4.32 -2.80
CA GLY A 34 -7.03 -4.03 -1.38
C GLY A 34 -5.56 -3.72 -1.11
N ALA A 35 -5.27 -2.62 -0.43
CA ALA A 35 -3.89 -2.15 -0.28
C ALA A 35 -2.98 -3.23 0.33
N GLU A 36 -3.38 -3.81 1.44
CA GLU A 36 -2.60 -4.85 2.13
C GLU A 36 -2.60 -6.19 1.37
N ALA A 37 -3.68 -6.50 0.62
CA ALA A 37 -3.73 -7.65 -0.28
C ALA A 37 -2.78 -7.46 -1.46
N ASN A 38 -2.70 -6.25 -2.03
CA ASN A 38 -1.78 -5.90 -3.11
C ASN A 38 -0.31 -6.06 -2.66
N VAL A 39 0.01 -5.66 -1.41
CA VAL A 39 1.33 -5.88 -0.80
C VAL A 39 1.62 -7.37 -0.65
N ALA A 40 0.67 -8.16 -0.11
CA ALA A 40 0.82 -9.61 0.05
C ALA A 40 1.08 -10.31 -1.29
N VAL A 41 0.31 -9.97 -2.34
CA VAL A 41 0.48 -10.53 -3.68
C VAL A 41 1.83 -10.17 -4.27
N SER A 42 2.29 -8.92 -4.14
CA SER A 42 3.62 -8.50 -4.59
C SER A 42 4.71 -9.35 -3.94
N LEU A 43 4.67 -9.50 -2.62
CA LEU A 43 5.64 -10.29 -1.86
C LEU A 43 5.60 -11.78 -2.22
N ALA A 44 4.41 -12.36 -2.41
CA ALA A 44 4.27 -13.75 -2.84
C ALA A 44 4.87 -13.98 -4.23
N ASN A 45 4.68 -13.03 -5.17
CA ASN A 45 5.29 -13.07 -6.50
C ASN A 45 6.82 -12.92 -6.46
N TYR A 46 7.37 -12.28 -5.42
CA TYR A 46 8.81 -12.24 -5.15
C TYR A 46 9.33 -13.49 -4.42
N GLY A 47 8.47 -14.49 -4.17
CA GLY A 47 8.84 -15.76 -3.56
C GLY A 47 8.85 -15.76 -2.03
N MET A 48 8.29 -14.72 -1.38
CA MET A 48 8.16 -14.68 0.06
C MET A 48 6.95 -15.49 0.54
N GLN A 49 7.01 -16.02 1.75
CA GLN A 49 5.84 -16.58 2.40
C GLN A 49 4.97 -15.45 2.96
N THR A 50 3.74 -15.34 2.49
CA THR A 50 2.83 -14.26 2.91
C THR A 50 1.49 -14.82 3.36
N ASP A 51 0.95 -14.30 4.47
CA ASP A 51 -0.41 -14.53 4.93
C ASP A 51 -1.19 -13.21 4.89
N TYR A 52 -2.33 -13.24 4.23
CA TYR A 52 -3.25 -12.10 4.21
C TYR A 52 -4.42 -12.34 5.15
N ILE A 53 -4.65 -11.41 6.06
CA ILE A 53 -5.69 -11.48 7.08
C ILE A 53 -6.79 -10.47 6.76
N THR A 54 -8.02 -10.93 6.77
CA THR A 54 -9.22 -10.11 6.55
C THR A 54 -10.47 -10.84 7.03
N CYS A 55 -11.62 -10.18 6.95
CA CYS A 55 -12.93 -10.80 7.12
C CYS A 55 -13.69 -10.78 5.81
N LEU A 56 -14.22 -11.92 5.40
CA LEU A 56 -15.01 -12.09 4.18
C LEU A 56 -16.32 -12.83 4.46
N PRO A 57 -17.41 -12.51 3.73
CA PRO A 57 -18.68 -13.23 3.89
C PRO A 57 -18.57 -14.68 3.41
N ASP A 58 -19.46 -15.51 3.87
CA ASP A 58 -19.59 -16.89 3.38
C ASP A 58 -20.50 -16.94 2.14
N ASN A 59 -19.91 -16.65 0.96
CA ASN A 59 -20.62 -16.68 -0.32
C ASN A 59 -19.65 -16.93 -1.49
N PRO A 60 -20.19 -17.29 -2.68
CA PRO A 60 -19.36 -17.62 -3.85
C PRO A 60 -18.47 -16.49 -4.36
N ILE A 61 -18.82 -15.21 -4.13
CA ILE A 61 -18.00 -14.05 -4.55
C ILE A 61 -16.72 -14.00 -3.72
N ALA A 62 -16.84 -14.18 -2.40
CA ALA A 62 -15.70 -14.24 -1.51
C ALA A 62 -14.85 -15.50 -1.74
N GLU A 63 -15.47 -16.65 -2.06
CA GLU A 63 -14.72 -17.85 -2.46
C GLU A 63 -13.88 -17.59 -3.72
N ARG A 64 -14.44 -16.92 -4.72
CA ARG A 64 -13.67 -16.56 -5.93
C ARG A 64 -12.50 -15.64 -5.61
N CYS A 65 -12.67 -14.71 -4.68
CA CYS A 65 -11.58 -13.86 -4.18
C CYS A 65 -10.47 -14.69 -3.51
N ILE A 66 -10.84 -15.63 -2.65
CA ILE A 66 -9.89 -16.52 -1.96
C ILE A 66 -9.14 -17.40 -2.97
N MET A 67 -9.84 -17.91 -4.00
CA MET A 67 -9.18 -18.67 -5.09
C MET A 67 -8.16 -17.81 -5.84
N ASP A 68 -8.46 -16.54 -6.07
CA ASP A 68 -7.54 -15.60 -6.73
C ASP A 68 -6.28 -15.36 -5.89
N LEU A 69 -6.44 -15.10 -4.60
CA LEU A 69 -5.33 -14.97 -3.65
C LEU A 69 -4.46 -16.23 -3.57
N ARG A 70 -5.09 -17.44 -3.51
CA ARG A 70 -4.38 -18.72 -3.55
C ARG A 70 -3.63 -18.92 -4.86
N GLY A 71 -4.21 -18.48 -5.99
CA GLY A 71 -3.54 -18.47 -7.30
C GLY A 71 -2.23 -17.68 -7.30
N HIS A 72 -2.16 -16.62 -6.50
CA HIS A 72 -0.96 -15.84 -6.23
C HIS A 72 -0.07 -16.41 -5.11
N LYS A 73 -0.39 -17.60 -4.57
CA LYS A 73 0.34 -18.23 -3.46
C LYS A 73 0.31 -17.45 -2.15
N VAL A 74 -0.67 -16.57 -1.96
CA VAL A 74 -0.92 -15.90 -0.68
C VAL A 74 -1.62 -16.87 0.26
N GLY A 75 -1.13 -16.98 1.50
CA GLY A 75 -1.78 -17.74 2.57
C GLY A 75 -3.11 -17.09 2.97
N VAL A 76 -4.16 -17.89 3.05
CA VAL A 76 -5.55 -17.45 3.27
C VAL A 76 -6.24 -18.20 4.42
N ASP A 77 -5.50 -19.05 5.14
CA ASP A 77 -6.08 -19.98 6.11
C ASP A 77 -6.61 -19.26 7.37
N HIS A 78 -6.16 -18.03 7.60
CA HIS A 78 -6.61 -17.19 8.71
C HIS A 78 -7.65 -16.13 8.32
N ILE A 79 -8.19 -16.19 7.08
CA ILE A 79 -9.30 -15.32 6.67
C ILE A 79 -10.55 -15.69 7.47
N GLN A 80 -11.09 -14.73 8.21
CA GLN A 80 -12.32 -14.90 8.98
C GLN A 80 -13.53 -14.94 8.03
N ARG A 81 -14.44 -15.91 8.28
CA ARG A 81 -15.70 -15.98 7.53
C ARG A 81 -16.81 -15.36 8.37
N SER A 82 -17.08 -14.07 8.12
CA SER A 82 -18.06 -13.29 8.90
C SER A 82 -18.61 -12.15 8.07
N GLY A 83 -19.65 -11.47 8.57
CA GLY A 83 -20.29 -10.35 7.89
C GLY A 83 -21.17 -10.80 6.71
N LYS A 84 -21.67 -9.81 5.95
CA LYS A 84 -22.70 -10.04 4.91
C LYS A 84 -22.21 -9.78 3.49
N ARG A 85 -21.20 -8.95 3.30
CA ARG A 85 -20.78 -8.50 1.97
C ARG A 85 -19.28 -8.14 1.91
N MET A 86 -18.71 -8.25 0.74
CA MET A 86 -17.46 -7.58 0.40
C MET A 86 -17.74 -6.11 0.04
N GLY A 87 -16.78 -5.22 0.30
CA GLY A 87 -16.78 -3.90 -0.30
C GLY A 87 -16.66 -3.99 -1.83
N ILE A 88 -17.14 -2.96 -2.52
CA ILE A 88 -17.05 -2.83 -3.98
C ILE A 88 -16.34 -1.52 -4.32
N LEU A 89 -15.47 -1.60 -5.30
CA LEU A 89 -14.78 -0.47 -5.90
C LEU A 89 -15.16 -0.41 -7.38
N TYR A 90 -15.75 0.69 -7.81
CA TYR A 90 -16.04 0.97 -9.23
C TYR A 90 -14.94 1.87 -9.79
N LEU A 91 -14.34 1.47 -10.92
CA LEU A 91 -13.26 2.22 -11.56
C LEU A 91 -13.62 2.69 -12.96
N GLU A 92 -13.43 3.98 -13.18
CA GLU A 92 -13.30 4.61 -14.50
C GLU A 92 -11.84 4.89 -14.79
N THR A 93 -11.27 4.23 -15.78
CA THR A 93 -9.90 4.51 -16.22
C THR A 93 -9.82 5.85 -16.95
N GLY A 94 -8.92 6.70 -16.50
CA GLY A 94 -8.64 7.99 -17.14
C GLY A 94 -7.84 7.85 -18.42
N SER A 95 -7.84 8.92 -19.20
CA SER A 95 -7.01 9.03 -20.42
C SER A 95 -6.63 10.48 -20.65
N ASN A 96 -5.38 10.77 -20.89
CA ASN A 96 -4.84 12.10 -21.12
C ASN A 96 -5.27 13.10 -20.01
N ALA A 97 -5.99 14.15 -20.33
CA ALA A 97 -6.48 15.16 -19.39
C ALA A 97 -7.67 14.69 -18.52
N ARG A 98 -8.29 13.57 -18.86
CA ARG A 98 -9.40 13.02 -18.08
C ARG A 98 -8.88 12.10 -16.98
N PRO A 99 -9.03 12.46 -15.69
CA PRO A 99 -8.53 11.64 -14.59
C PRO A 99 -9.31 10.33 -14.46
N SER A 100 -8.66 9.31 -13.89
CA SER A 100 -9.36 8.12 -13.39
C SER A 100 -10.26 8.51 -12.23
N LYS A 101 -11.40 7.83 -12.11
CA LYS A 101 -12.35 8.02 -11.00
C LYS A 101 -12.63 6.70 -10.32
N VAL A 102 -12.67 6.76 -9.00
CA VAL A 102 -13.00 5.61 -8.15
C VAL A 102 -14.21 5.96 -7.30
N TYR A 103 -15.18 5.05 -7.28
CA TYR A 103 -16.34 5.13 -6.41
C TYR A 103 -16.37 3.90 -5.53
N TYR A 104 -16.56 4.11 -4.23
CA TYR A 104 -16.55 3.05 -3.23
C TYR A 104 -17.97 2.79 -2.71
N ASP A 105 -18.34 1.52 -2.67
CA ASP A 105 -19.49 0.98 -1.95
C ASP A 105 -18.96 -0.06 -0.96
N ARG A 106 -18.53 0.40 0.22
CA ARG A 106 -17.81 -0.42 1.21
C ARG A 106 -18.37 -0.31 2.63
N GLU A 107 -19.44 0.43 2.82
CA GLU A 107 -20.12 0.52 4.11
C GLU A 107 -20.63 -0.87 4.52
N ASP A 108 -20.53 -1.20 5.80
CA ASP A 108 -20.89 -2.50 6.36
C ASP A 108 -20.24 -3.72 5.65
N SER A 109 -19.08 -3.53 5.04
CA SER A 109 -18.29 -4.67 4.54
C SER A 109 -17.88 -5.58 5.71
N SER A 110 -17.62 -6.86 5.41
CA SER A 110 -17.30 -7.85 6.44
C SER A 110 -16.16 -7.44 7.34
N ILE A 111 -15.12 -6.82 6.81
CA ILE A 111 -14.01 -6.31 7.63
C ILE A 111 -14.40 -5.06 8.44
N ALA A 112 -15.27 -4.20 7.92
CA ALA A 112 -15.77 -3.05 8.68
C ALA A 112 -16.64 -3.47 9.87
N THR A 113 -17.26 -4.65 9.81
CA THR A 113 -18.10 -5.23 10.87
C THR A 113 -17.41 -6.35 11.66
N VAL A 114 -16.08 -6.45 11.60
CA VAL A 114 -15.31 -7.42 12.37
C VAL A 114 -15.58 -7.29 13.87
N GLU A 115 -15.71 -8.41 14.58
CA GLU A 115 -15.86 -8.39 16.03
C GLU A 115 -14.50 -8.21 16.69
N GLN A 116 -14.42 -7.31 17.68
CA GLN A 116 -13.18 -7.08 18.43
C GLN A 116 -12.78 -8.36 19.18
N GLY A 117 -11.51 -8.74 19.04
CA GLY A 117 -10.95 -9.92 19.67
C GLY A 117 -11.22 -11.23 18.96
N SER A 118 -11.91 -11.20 17.79
CA SER A 118 -12.20 -12.42 17.02
C SER A 118 -10.97 -13.01 16.34
N ILE A 119 -9.92 -12.23 16.13
CA ILE A 119 -8.69 -12.65 15.44
C ILE A 119 -7.62 -13.03 16.47
N ASN A 120 -7.07 -14.24 16.37
CA ASN A 120 -5.99 -14.71 17.25
C ASN A 120 -4.63 -14.25 16.72
N TRP A 121 -4.29 -12.99 16.99
CA TRP A 121 -3.06 -12.37 16.48
C TRP A 121 -1.79 -13.08 16.97
N HIS A 122 -1.77 -13.57 18.22
CA HIS A 122 -0.60 -14.28 18.75
C HIS A 122 -0.28 -15.54 17.93
N GLU A 123 -1.30 -16.33 17.57
CA GLU A 123 -1.12 -17.53 16.74
C GLU A 123 -0.67 -17.18 15.32
N ILE A 124 -1.22 -16.11 14.75
CA ILE A 124 -0.92 -15.67 13.38
C ILE A 124 0.50 -15.12 13.28
N LEU A 125 0.94 -14.36 14.29
CA LEU A 125 2.18 -13.59 14.25
C LEU A 125 3.38 -14.31 14.90
N LYS A 126 3.18 -15.39 15.64
CA LYS A 126 4.27 -16.08 16.40
C LYS A 126 5.50 -16.45 15.57
N ASP A 127 5.33 -16.77 14.29
CA ASP A 127 6.40 -17.15 13.37
C ASP A 127 6.64 -16.09 12.27
N ALA A 128 6.01 -14.92 12.41
CA ALA A 128 6.18 -13.84 11.44
C ALA A 128 7.45 -13.02 11.74
N VAL A 129 8.09 -12.54 10.68
CA VAL A 129 9.21 -11.58 10.79
C VAL A 129 8.75 -10.16 10.48
N TRP A 130 7.57 -10.01 9.84
CA TRP A 130 7.04 -8.72 9.40
C TRP A 130 5.52 -8.69 9.45
N PHE A 131 4.98 -7.56 9.93
CA PHE A 131 3.57 -7.23 9.88
C PHE A 131 3.37 -5.90 9.15
N HIS A 132 2.44 -5.87 8.18
CA HIS A 132 2.12 -4.66 7.42
C HIS A 132 0.63 -4.31 7.50
N TRP A 133 0.34 -3.01 7.69
CA TRP A 133 -1.00 -2.44 7.72
C TRP A 133 -1.04 -1.08 7.04
N THR A 134 -2.23 -0.59 6.68
CA THR A 134 -2.43 0.76 6.15
C THR A 134 -3.46 1.54 6.95
N GLY A 135 -3.41 2.88 6.86
CA GLY A 135 -4.39 3.76 7.49
C GLY A 135 -5.80 3.68 6.91
N ILE A 136 -6.00 2.87 5.87
CA ILE A 136 -7.34 2.57 5.35
C ILE A 136 -8.09 1.67 6.34
N THR A 137 -7.45 0.64 6.87
CA THR A 137 -8.11 -0.35 7.74
C THR A 137 -8.71 0.27 9.00
N PRO A 138 -7.99 1.08 9.81
CA PRO A 138 -8.59 1.74 10.98
C PRO A 138 -9.61 2.83 10.62
N ALA A 139 -9.65 3.31 9.39
CA ALA A 139 -10.62 4.30 8.94
C ALA A 139 -12.02 3.71 8.65
N LEU A 140 -12.15 2.38 8.56
CA LEU A 140 -13.41 1.70 8.21
C LEU A 140 -14.41 1.70 9.35
N SER A 141 -13.96 1.39 10.56
CA SER A 141 -14.80 1.31 11.76
C SER A 141 -13.97 1.31 13.03
N GLU A 142 -14.60 1.54 14.18
CA GLU A 142 -13.96 1.43 15.49
C GLU A 142 -13.45 0.01 15.76
N ASN A 143 -14.19 -1.01 15.35
CA ASN A 143 -13.81 -2.41 15.51
C ASN A 143 -12.59 -2.77 14.67
N ALA A 144 -12.55 -2.35 13.41
CA ALA A 144 -11.40 -2.56 12.53
C ALA A 144 -10.15 -1.83 13.06
N ALA A 145 -10.32 -0.62 13.60
CA ALA A 145 -9.25 0.11 14.26
C ALA A 145 -8.72 -0.63 15.49
N ALA A 146 -9.60 -1.15 16.34
CA ALA A 146 -9.22 -1.91 17.54
C ALA A 146 -8.48 -3.22 17.18
N GLU A 147 -8.93 -3.96 16.17
CA GLU A 147 -8.22 -5.17 15.70
C GLU A 147 -6.86 -4.83 15.10
N CYS A 148 -6.75 -3.75 14.32
CA CYS A 148 -5.47 -3.30 13.77
C CYS A 148 -4.48 -2.91 14.88
N LEU A 149 -4.92 -2.15 15.88
CA LEU A 149 -4.08 -1.78 17.03
C LEU A 149 -3.64 -3.01 17.83
N LYS A 150 -4.53 -3.99 18.02
CA LYS A 150 -4.21 -5.24 18.68
C LYS A 150 -3.16 -6.04 17.91
N ALA A 151 -3.27 -6.11 16.58
CA ALA A 151 -2.26 -6.74 15.73
C ALA A 151 -0.89 -6.08 15.88
N ILE A 152 -0.84 -4.74 15.83
CA ILE A 152 0.39 -3.94 15.99
C ILE A 152 1.03 -4.23 17.38
N ASN A 153 0.25 -4.20 18.44
CA ASN A 153 0.75 -4.44 19.80
C ASN A 153 1.28 -5.88 19.94
N THR A 154 0.55 -6.87 19.43
CA THR A 154 0.99 -8.27 19.44
C THR A 154 2.27 -8.47 18.61
N ALA A 155 2.37 -7.84 17.44
CA ALA A 155 3.59 -7.86 16.64
C ALA A 155 4.79 -7.28 17.41
N ASN A 156 4.58 -6.17 18.11
CA ASN A 156 5.61 -5.53 18.95
C ASN A 156 6.04 -6.42 20.14
N GLU A 157 5.10 -7.06 20.82
CA GLU A 157 5.38 -8.00 21.91
C GLU A 157 6.19 -9.20 21.45
N LEU A 158 5.95 -9.69 20.23
CA LEU A 158 6.65 -10.81 19.61
C LEU A 158 7.97 -10.40 18.92
N GLY A 159 8.33 -9.12 18.89
CA GLY A 159 9.54 -8.62 18.23
C GLY A 159 9.45 -8.64 16.69
N VAL A 160 8.24 -8.71 16.14
CA VAL A 160 7.97 -8.65 14.70
C VAL A 160 8.14 -7.23 14.20
N THR A 161 8.83 -7.02 13.09
CA THR A 161 8.95 -5.70 12.44
C THR A 161 7.59 -5.23 11.92
N VAL A 162 7.20 -4.00 12.25
CA VAL A 162 5.92 -3.42 11.84
C VAL A 162 6.15 -2.31 10.81
N SER A 163 5.42 -2.36 9.70
CA SER A 163 5.37 -1.25 8.74
C SER A 163 3.95 -0.76 8.51
N CYS A 164 3.83 0.53 8.24
CA CYS A 164 2.56 1.13 7.84
C CYS A 164 2.69 2.00 6.60
N ASP A 165 1.61 2.07 5.82
CA ASP A 165 1.35 3.17 4.89
C ASP A 165 0.26 4.06 5.51
N ILE A 166 0.56 5.33 5.77
CA ILE A 166 -0.39 6.28 6.38
C ILE A 166 -1.66 6.38 5.53
N ASN A 167 -1.51 6.40 4.22
CA ASN A 167 -2.58 6.23 3.22
C ASN A 167 -3.89 6.94 3.59
N TYR A 168 -3.80 8.19 4.02
CA TYR A 168 -4.94 8.96 4.53
C TYR A 168 -6.05 9.11 3.50
N ARG A 169 -7.29 8.81 3.91
CA ARG A 169 -8.50 8.95 3.12
C ARG A 169 -9.57 9.67 3.92
N GLY A 170 -9.64 10.99 3.80
CA GLY A 170 -10.52 11.84 4.61
C GLY A 170 -12.01 11.47 4.59
N ASN A 171 -12.48 10.83 3.52
CA ASN A 171 -13.89 10.41 3.38
C ASN A 171 -14.23 9.08 4.08
N LEU A 172 -13.26 8.35 4.67
CA LEU A 172 -13.55 7.08 5.35
C LEU A 172 -13.89 7.25 6.82
N TRP A 173 -13.31 8.20 7.51
CA TRP A 173 -13.46 8.42 8.96
C TRP A 173 -14.87 8.87 9.35
N ARG A 174 -15.86 7.93 9.34
CA ARG A 174 -17.29 8.24 9.51
C ARG A 174 -17.92 7.68 10.79
N TYR A 175 -17.15 7.02 11.65
CA TYR A 175 -17.65 6.40 12.89
C TYR A 175 -17.44 7.27 14.15
N GLY A 176 -17.33 8.59 13.97
CA GLY A 176 -17.26 9.55 15.08
C GLY A 176 -15.87 9.87 15.60
N LYS A 177 -14.82 9.26 15.03
CA LYS A 177 -13.41 9.58 15.32
C LYS A 177 -12.70 10.07 14.06
N THR A 178 -11.70 10.91 14.25
CA THR A 178 -10.85 11.42 13.17
C THR A 178 -9.55 10.62 13.06
N ALA A 179 -8.87 10.72 11.92
CA ALA A 179 -7.54 10.13 11.77
C ALA A 179 -6.53 10.66 12.81
N ALA A 180 -6.62 11.95 13.14
CA ALA A 180 -5.73 12.58 14.13
C ALA A 180 -5.92 12.06 15.55
N GLU A 181 -7.09 11.49 15.89
CA GLU A 181 -7.36 10.88 17.19
C GLU A 181 -6.91 9.41 17.25
N VAL A 182 -6.92 8.68 16.14
CA VAL A 182 -6.71 7.22 16.12
C VAL A 182 -5.32 6.84 15.62
N MET A 183 -4.84 7.45 14.54
CA MET A 183 -3.60 7.05 13.88
C MET A 183 -2.32 7.21 14.72
N PRO A 184 -2.18 8.23 15.60
CA PRO A 184 -0.95 8.39 16.37
C PRO A 184 -0.57 7.16 17.19
N ASP A 185 -1.51 6.54 17.89
CA ASP A 185 -1.25 5.35 18.71
C ASP A 185 -0.82 4.14 17.88
N MET A 186 -1.36 4.01 16.67
CA MET A 186 -1.02 2.93 15.75
C MET A 186 0.34 3.14 15.09
N VAL A 187 0.59 4.36 14.61
CA VAL A 187 1.87 4.70 13.96
C VAL A 187 3.03 4.64 14.95
N ALA A 188 2.79 4.96 16.23
CA ALA A 188 3.79 4.80 17.30
C ALA A 188 4.30 3.36 17.45
N GLY A 189 3.53 2.36 17.02
CA GLY A 189 3.92 0.96 17.00
C GLY A 189 4.66 0.51 15.74
N SER A 190 4.97 1.40 14.79
CA SER A 190 5.56 1.05 13.50
C SER A 190 7.05 1.37 13.43
N ASP A 191 7.84 0.43 12.88
CA ASP A 191 9.29 0.58 12.66
C ASP A 191 9.59 1.28 11.32
N ILE A 192 8.72 1.07 10.30
CA ILE A 192 8.85 1.68 8.98
C ILE A 192 7.53 2.37 8.63
N ILE A 193 7.60 3.63 8.22
CA ILE A 193 6.43 4.45 7.91
C ILE A 193 6.54 4.94 6.46
N LEU A 194 5.55 4.59 5.63
CA LEU A 194 5.33 5.18 4.32
C LEU A 194 4.23 6.24 4.43
N GLY A 195 4.48 7.42 3.90
CA GLY A 195 3.49 8.49 3.84
C GLY A 195 4.07 9.72 3.17
N ASN A 196 3.23 10.46 2.46
CA ASN A 196 3.64 11.73 1.85
C ASN A 196 3.44 12.91 2.81
N GLU A 197 3.85 14.11 2.39
CA GLU A 197 3.76 15.31 3.21
C GLU A 197 2.31 15.68 3.54
N GLU A 198 1.39 15.46 2.59
CA GLU A 198 -0.04 15.72 2.80
C GLU A 198 -0.61 14.78 3.87
N ASP A 199 -0.25 13.49 3.84
CA ASP A 199 -0.64 12.54 4.88
C ASP A 199 -0.11 12.97 6.26
N CYS A 200 1.17 13.37 6.35
CA CYS A 200 1.79 13.84 7.58
C CYS A 200 1.13 15.12 8.12
N GLU A 201 0.79 16.04 7.23
CA GLU A 201 0.08 17.28 7.61
C GLU A 201 -1.34 16.99 8.10
N LYS A 202 -2.12 16.23 7.31
CA LYS A 202 -3.54 15.98 7.60
C LYS A 202 -3.75 15.15 8.86
N VAL A 203 -2.88 14.17 9.12
CA VAL A 203 -3.03 13.23 10.23
C VAL A 203 -2.30 13.71 11.49
N PHE A 204 -1.10 14.27 11.36
CA PHE A 204 -0.25 14.59 12.51
C PHE A 204 0.03 16.07 12.70
N GLY A 205 -0.41 16.93 11.78
CA GLY A 205 -0.14 18.37 11.79
C GLY A 205 1.32 18.70 11.48
N ILE A 206 2.09 17.77 10.94
CA ILE A 206 3.52 17.93 10.62
C ILE A 206 3.65 18.53 9.22
N LYS A 207 4.32 19.69 9.15
CA LYS A 207 4.59 20.43 7.91
C LYS A 207 6.09 20.59 7.70
N PRO A 208 6.55 20.73 6.44
CA PRO A 208 7.92 21.12 6.16
C PRO A 208 8.26 22.44 6.86
N LEU A 209 9.40 22.50 7.51
CA LEU A 209 9.93 23.74 8.05
C LEU A 209 10.59 24.53 6.91
N ASN A 210 10.29 25.83 6.80
CA ASN A 210 10.86 26.75 5.81
C ASN A 210 10.54 26.39 4.34
N PHE A 211 9.36 25.79 4.07
CA PHE A 211 8.92 25.50 2.73
C PHE A 211 8.48 26.76 2.00
N ASP A 212 9.25 27.18 0.99
CA ASP A 212 8.90 28.27 0.08
C ASP A 212 8.29 27.67 -1.20
N ALA A 213 6.97 27.62 -1.27
CA ALA A 213 6.22 27.04 -2.38
C ALA A 213 6.48 27.75 -3.74
N GLU A 214 6.97 29.01 -3.72
CA GLU A 214 7.22 29.81 -4.92
C GLU A 214 8.54 29.45 -5.60
N ASN A 215 9.46 28.74 -4.93
CA ASN A 215 10.85 28.53 -5.40
C ASN A 215 11.16 27.11 -5.88
N THR A 216 10.19 26.21 -6.01
CA THR A 216 10.47 24.78 -6.27
C THR A 216 10.79 24.42 -7.71
N ASN A 217 10.64 25.29 -8.72
CA ASN A 217 11.01 25.04 -10.14
C ASN A 217 10.99 23.54 -10.58
N GLY A 218 10.07 22.75 -10.04
CA GLY A 218 9.96 21.32 -10.31
C GLY A 218 11.08 20.43 -9.72
N LYS A 219 11.99 21.00 -8.90
CA LYS A 219 12.98 20.22 -8.14
C LYS A 219 12.39 19.85 -6.78
N ILE A 220 12.67 18.61 -6.34
CA ILE A 220 12.34 18.18 -5.00
C ILE A 220 13.16 19.02 -4.02
N ASP A 221 12.49 19.66 -3.10
CA ASP A 221 13.17 20.26 -1.97
C ASP A 221 13.52 19.15 -0.96
N GLN A 222 14.72 18.59 -1.09
CA GLN A 222 15.24 17.56 -0.17
C GLN A 222 15.24 18.03 1.28
N SER A 223 15.38 19.34 1.53
CA SER A 223 15.37 19.89 2.89
C SER A 223 13.97 19.83 3.51
N ALA A 224 12.94 20.07 2.71
CA ALA A 224 11.55 19.95 3.13
C ALA A 224 11.19 18.50 3.50
N PHE A 225 11.56 17.51 2.67
CA PHE A 225 11.35 16.09 2.97
C PHE A 225 12.10 15.66 4.22
N ARG A 226 13.39 16.00 4.33
CA ARG A 226 14.19 15.70 5.52
C ARG A 226 13.51 16.26 6.77
N SER A 227 13.07 17.52 6.74
CA SER A 227 12.39 18.16 7.87
C SER A 227 11.13 17.42 8.32
N VAL A 228 10.29 16.94 7.39
CA VAL A 228 9.10 16.15 7.72
C VAL A 228 9.50 14.79 8.31
N CYS A 229 10.49 14.11 7.73
CA CYS A 229 10.97 12.83 8.23
C CYS A 229 11.55 12.93 9.65
N GLU A 230 12.35 13.97 9.92
CA GLU A 230 12.92 14.23 11.24
C GLU A 230 11.82 14.48 12.30
N GLN A 231 10.83 15.33 11.96
CA GLN A 231 9.69 15.59 12.86
C GLN A 231 8.87 14.33 13.12
N MET A 232 8.64 13.48 12.09
CA MET A 232 7.93 12.21 12.22
C MET A 232 8.70 11.25 13.14
N MET A 233 10.02 11.08 12.95
CA MET A 233 10.82 10.19 13.80
C MET A 233 10.96 10.74 15.23
N GLN A 234 10.98 12.06 15.42
CA GLN A 234 10.94 12.66 16.76
C GLN A 234 9.62 12.39 17.47
N LYS A 235 8.49 12.48 16.74
CA LYS A 235 7.16 12.20 17.27
C LYS A 235 6.95 10.71 17.54
N PHE A 236 7.51 9.85 16.71
CA PHE A 236 7.37 8.38 16.76
C PHE A 236 8.76 7.72 16.89
N PRO A 237 9.33 7.64 18.09
CA PRO A 237 10.71 7.19 18.32
C PRO A 237 10.99 5.74 17.93
N ARG A 238 9.95 4.90 17.75
CA ARG A 238 10.09 3.54 17.24
C ARG A 238 10.41 3.52 15.73
N CYS A 239 10.03 4.56 15.00
CA CYS A 239 10.26 4.66 13.57
C CYS A 239 11.77 4.67 13.27
N LYS A 240 12.23 3.69 12.53
CA LYS A 240 13.63 3.54 12.08
C LYS A 240 13.83 4.06 10.65
N LYS A 241 12.76 4.03 9.84
CA LYS A 241 12.80 4.48 8.45
C LYS A 241 11.50 5.18 8.08
N MET A 242 11.63 6.40 7.57
CA MET A 242 10.53 7.15 6.96
C MET A 242 10.69 7.13 5.46
N VAL A 243 9.64 6.79 4.72
CA VAL A 243 9.68 6.61 3.28
C VAL A 243 8.59 7.43 2.60
N VAL A 244 8.91 8.04 1.48
CA VAL A 244 7.98 8.88 0.72
C VAL A 244 8.07 8.49 -0.75
N THR A 245 6.93 8.27 -1.41
CA THR A 245 6.87 8.11 -2.86
C THR A 245 6.78 9.46 -3.55
N LEU A 246 7.58 9.66 -4.58
CA LEU A 246 7.67 10.90 -5.34
C LEU A 246 6.95 10.75 -6.68
N ARG A 247 5.73 11.24 -6.77
CA ARG A 247 4.93 11.16 -7.98
C ARG A 247 4.72 12.53 -8.60
N GLY A 248 5.27 12.73 -9.81
CA GLY A 248 4.92 13.87 -10.67
C GLY A 248 3.81 13.48 -11.64
N ALA A 249 2.59 13.96 -11.41
CA ALA A 249 1.45 13.67 -12.29
C ALA A 249 1.42 14.67 -13.46
N ILE A 250 1.76 14.20 -14.67
CA ILE A 250 1.72 15.02 -15.88
C ILE A 250 0.32 14.93 -16.51
N ASN A 251 -0.19 13.70 -16.69
CA ASN A 251 -1.57 13.44 -17.12
C ASN A 251 -2.01 12.03 -16.67
N ALA A 252 -3.18 11.56 -17.12
CA ALA A 252 -3.71 10.27 -16.69
C ALA A 252 -2.84 9.07 -17.11
N ASN A 253 -2.04 9.18 -18.16
CA ASN A 253 -1.21 8.11 -18.73
C ASN A 253 0.29 8.38 -18.56
N HIS A 254 0.69 9.51 -17.96
CA HIS A 254 2.07 9.94 -17.86
C HIS A 254 2.40 10.47 -16.46
N ASN A 255 3.29 9.79 -15.77
CA ASN A 255 3.83 10.19 -14.46
C ASN A 255 5.35 10.11 -14.45
N THR A 256 6.01 10.95 -13.67
CA THR A 256 7.33 10.60 -13.15
C THR A 256 7.18 9.87 -11.82
N TRP A 257 8.09 8.94 -11.52
CA TRP A 257 8.02 8.10 -10.35
C TRP A 257 9.38 7.91 -9.70
N GLY A 258 9.45 8.04 -8.40
CA GLY A 258 10.65 7.86 -7.58
C GLY A 258 10.28 7.68 -6.12
N GLY A 259 11.27 7.58 -5.25
CA GLY A 259 11.10 7.48 -3.81
C GLY A 259 12.28 8.06 -3.06
N VAL A 260 12.04 8.45 -1.81
CA VAL A 260 13.07 8.79 -0.83
C VAL A 260 12.90 7.94 0.43
N LEU A 261 14.01 7.63 1.07
CA LEU A 261 14.06 6.93 2.35
C LEU A 261 14.99 7.69 3.29
N PHE A 262 14.50 7.97 4.49
CA PHE A 262 15.29 8.56 5.57
C PHE A 262 15.47 7.54 6.70
N ASP A 263 16.72 7.24 7.06
CA ASP A 263 17.10 6.24 8.06
C ASP A 263 17.40 6.84 9.45
N GLY A 264 17.08 8.12 9.64
CA GLY A 264 17.41 8.91 10.83
C GLY A 264 18.69 9.73 10.69
N ASN A 265 19.55 9.41 9.72
CA ASN A 265 20.80 10.12 9.44
C ASN A 265 20.90 10.56 7.97
N ASN A 266 20.64 9.63 7.06
CA ASN A 266 20.81 9.81 5.62
C ASN A 266 19.45 9.87 4.92
N LEU A 267 19.31 10.80 3.99
CA LEU A 267 18.20 10.84 3.06
C LEU A 267 18.70 10.24 1.73
N LEU A 268 18.19 9.05 1.42
CA LEU A 268 18.46 8.33 0.19
C LEU A 268 17.39 8.67 -0.85
N GLU A 269 17.80 8.81 -2.11
CA GLU A 269 16.89 9.05 -3.24
C GLU A 269 17.07 7.93 -4.28
N SER A 270 15.98 7.38 -4.80
CA SER A 270 16.01 6.41 -5.88
C SER A 270 16.18 7.08 -7.25
N LYS A 271 16.48 6.25 -8.26
CA LYS A 271 16.30 6.65 -9.65
C LYS A 271 14.89 7.15 -9.88
N ARG A 272 14.74 8.08 -10.83
CA ARG A 272 13.44 8.53 -11.33
C ARG A 272 13.14 7.85 -12.64
N TYR A 273 11.92 7.29 -12.71
CA TYR A 273 11.37 6.72 -13.92
C TYR A 273 10.36 7.67 -14.53
N ASP A 274 10.42 7.80 -15.85
CA ASP A 274 9.43 8.52 -16.66
C ASP A 274 8.49 7.47 -17.28
N ILE A 275 7.24 7.41 -16.81
CA ILE A 275 6.26 6.40 -17.20
C ILE A 275 5.23 7.04 -18.13
N THR A 276 5.43 6.91 -19.43
CA THR A 276 4.66 7.62 -20.48
C THR A 276 3.37 6.93 -20.89
N ASP A 277 3.26 5.61 -20.68
CA ASP A 277 2.14 4.78 -21.14
C ASP A 277 1.56 3.95 -19.98
N ILE A 278 0.98 4.63 -19.01
CA ILE A 278 0.38 3.97 -17.86
C ILE A 278 -0.84 3.16 -18.28
N VAL A 279 -0.81 1.85 -18.04
CA VAL A 279 -1.94 0.92 -18.23
C VAL A 279 -2.91 1.00 -17.05
N ASP A 280 -2.38 0.91 -15.82
CA ASP A 280 -3.17 1.06 -14.60
C ASP A 280 -2.30 1.59 -13.46
N ARG A 281 -2.75 2.69 -12.83
CA ARG A 281 -2.00 3.33 -11.74
C ARG A 281 -2.41 2.85 -10.35
N VAL A 282 -3.54 2.13 -10.23
CA VAL A 282 -4.02 1.63 -8.94
C VAL A 282 -3.09 0.52 -8.46
N GLY A 283 -2.78 0.50 -7.16
CA GLY A 283 -1.82 -0.44 -6.58
C GLY A 283 -0.34 -0.07 -6.75
N GLY A 284 -0.02 1.11 -7.36
CA GLY A 284 1.37 1.55 -7.52
C GLY A 284 2.09 1.79 -6.18
N GLY A 285 1.43 2.44 -5.21
CA GLY A 285 1.96 2.62 -3.85
C GLY A 285 2.14 1.30 -3.12
N ASP A 286 1.15 0.41 -3.23
CA ASP A 286 1.18 -0.91 -2.60
C ASP A 286 2.32 -1.78 -3.17
N SER A 287 2.53 -1.71 -4.51
CA SER A 287 3.65 -2.39 -5.17
C SER A 287 5.01 -1.83 -4.74
N PHE A 288 5.09 -0.51 -4.52
CA PHE A 288 6.28 0.11 -3.94
C PHE A 288 6.53 -0.44 -2.53
N MET A 289 5.50 -0.50 -1.68
CA MET A 289 5.63 -1.00 -0.31
C MET A 289 6.00 -2.49 -0.29
N GLY A 290 5.38 -3.32 -1.14
CA GLY A 290 5.76 -4.73 -1.29
C GLY A 290 7.21 -4.90 -1.74
N GLY A 291 7.66 -4.08 -2.71
CA GLY A 291 9.05 -4.04 -3.15
C GLY A 291 10.02 -3.57 -2.07
N LEU A 292 9.61 -2.58 -1.25
CA LEU A 292 10.41 -2.09 -0.13
C LEU A 292 10.61 -3.16 0.96
N ILE A 293 9.52 -3.82 1.37
CA ILE A 293 9.59 -4.92 2.36
C ILE A 293 10.51 -6.04 1.85
N PHE A 294 10.33 -6.46 0.58
CA PHE A 294 11.22 -7.44 -0.03
C PHE A 294 12.67 -6.97 -0.01
N GLY A 295 12.92 -5.74 -0.46
CA GLY A 295 14.26 -5.18 -0.55
C GLY A 295 14.96 -5.09 0.80
N LEU A 296 14.27 -4.61 1.85
CA LEU A 296 14.81 -4.52 3.21
C LEU A 296 15.10 -5.89 3.86
N LEU A 297 14.46 -6.97 3.38
CA LEU A 297 14.71 -8.33 3.84
C LEU A 297 15.74 -9.08 2.97
N HIS A 298 16.06 -8.59 1.78
CA HIS A 298 16.86 -9.29 0.78
C HIS A 298 18.24 -8.65 0.49
N TYR A 299 18.30 -7.31 0.49
CA TYR A 299 19.54 -6.57 0.21
C TYR A 299 20.21 -6.10 1.50
N ASP A 300 21.53 -5.94 1.44
CA ASP A 300 22.33 -5.54 2.61
C ASP A 300 22.29 -4.04 2.90
N ASN A 301 21.72 -3.23 2.00
CA ASN A 301 21.66 -1.78 2.15
C ASN A 301 20.32 -1.18 1.71
N ASP A 302 19.96 -0.06 2.32
CA ASP A 302 18.69 0.61 2.12
C ASP A 302 18.57 1.25 0.72
N GLN A 303 19.68 1.62 0.07
CA GLN A 303 19.65 2.19 -1.28
C GLN A 303 19.15 1.16 -2.30
N GLU A 304 19.66 -0.07 -2.24
CA GLU A 304 19.20 -1.16 -3.14
C GLU A 304 17.73 -1.52 -2.86
N ALA A 305 17.32 -1.55 -1.60
CA ALA A 305 15.93 -1.78 -1.23
C ALA A 305 14.99 -0.69 -1.79
N LEU A 306 15.38 0.57 -1.73
CA LEU A 306 14.64 1.70 -2.28
C LEU A 306 14.58 1.65 -3.81
N GLU A 307 15.69 1.31 -4.48
CA GLU A 307 15.75 1.14 -5.93
C GLU A 307 14.82 0.00 -6.40
N PHE A 308 14.84 -1.14 -5.69
CA PHE A 308 13.94 -2.26 -5.99
C PHE A 308 12.47 -1.85 -5.83
N ALA A 309 12.09 -1.18 -4.74
CA ALA A 309 10.74 -0.70 -4.49
C ALA A 309 10.24 0.23 -5.62
N THR A 310 11.10 1.15 -6.04
CA THR A 310 10.78 2.13 -7.08
C THR A 310 10.63 1.47 -8.45
N ALA A 311 11.54 0.54 -8.81
CA ALA A 311 11.49 -0.19 -10.07
C ALA A 311 10.27 -1.13 -10.14
N ALA A 312 9.97 -1.83 -9.05
CA ALA A 312 8.79 -2.70 -8.94
C ALA A 312 7.49 -1.93 -9.18
N SER A 313 7.37 -0.78 -8.54
CA SER A 313 6.21 0.11 -8.72
C SER A 313 6.15 0.69 -10.13
N CYS A 314 7.28 1.06 -10.72
CA CYS A 314 7.34 1.50 -12.12
C CYS A 314 6.75 0.44 -13.05
N LEU A 315 7.20 -0.81 -12.94
CA LEU A 315 6.69 -1.93 -13.75
C LEU A 315 5.21 -2.20 -13.50
N LYS A 316 4.73 -2.06 -12.26
CA LYS A 316 3.30 -2.23 -11.93
C LYS A 316 2.42 -1.31 -12.76
N HIS A 317 2.83 -0.09 -13.04
CA HIS A 317 2.06 0.84 -13.87
C HIS A 317 1.84 0.35 -15.31
N THR A 318 2.58 -0.63 -15.78
CA THR A 318 2.43 -1.25 -17.10
C THR A 318 1.47 -2.45 -17.10
N LEU A 319 0.93 -2.82 -15.95
CA LEU A 319 0.05 -3.98 -15.77
C LEU A 319 -1.37 -3.53 -15.45
N LYS A 320 -2.35 -4.27 -15.97
CA LYS A 320 -3.77 -4.06 -15.66
C LYS A 320 -4.14 -4.69 -14.32
N GLY A 321 -5.04 -4.06 -13.59
CA GLY A 321 -5.49 -4.51 -12.27
C GLY A 321 -4.62 -3.99 -11.13
N ASP A 322 -4.99 -4.29 -9.90
CA ASP A 322 -4.29 -3.81 -8.70
C ASP A 322 -3.06 -4.66 -8.37
N PHE A 323 -3.16 -5.97 -8.60
CA PHE A 323 -2.09 -6.90 -8.26
C PHE A 323 -0.85 -6.72 -9.12
N ASN A 324 0.29 -6.78 -8.47
CA ASN A 324 1.58 -6.71 -9.15
C ASN A 324 2.02 -8.13 -9.59
N TRP A 325 2.18 -8.33 -10.89
CA TRP A 325 2.57 -9.60 -11.50
C TRP A 325 4.06 -9.71 -11.82
N VAL A 326 4.84 -8.66 -11.52
CA VAL A 326 6.26 -8.66 -11.88
C VAL A 326 7.07 -9.60 -10.99
N THR A 327 8.11 -10.17 -11.58
CA THR A 327 9.08 -11.04 -10.91
C THR A 327 10.29 -10.25 -10.41
N VAL A 328 11.04 -10.80 -9.46
CA VAL A 328 12.31 -10.22 -8.97
C VAL A 328 13.25 -9.94 -10.14
N LEU A 329 13.40 -10.89 -11.07
CA LEU A 329 14.29 -10.75 -12.23
C LEU A 329 13.91 -9.57 -13.14
N GLU A 330 12.61 -9.32 -13.36
CA GLU A 330 12.13 -8.17 -14.16
C GLU A 330 12.48 -6.85 -13.45
N VAL A 331 12.27 -6.79 -12.14
CA VAL A 331 12.59 -5.60 -11.33
C VAL A 331 14.09 -5.32 -11.34
N GLU A 332 14.93 -6.33 -11.08
CA GLU A 332 16.40 -6.20 -11.10
C GLU A 332 16.95 -5.79 -12.46
N ASN A 333 16.36 -6.30 -13.55
CA ASN A 333 16.74 -5.90 -14.90
C ASN A 333 16.46 -4.41 -15.15
N LEU A 334 15.30 -3.92 -14.68
CA LEU A 334 14.99 -2.49 -14.78
C LEU A 334 15.94 -1.65 -13.91
N MET A 335 16.27 -2.08 -12.70
CA MET A 335 17.27 -1.42 -11.83
C MET A 335 18.63 -1.29 -12.54
N LYS A 336 19.05 -2.32 -13.28
CA LYS A 336 20.29 -2.34 -14.08
C LYS A 336 20.22 -1.50 -15.36
N GLY A 337 19.06 -0.94 -15.68
CA GLY A 337 18.86 -0.04 -16.83
C GLY A 337 18.32 -0.72 -18.09
N ASP A 338 17.88 -1.99 -18.03
CA ASP A 338 17.22 -2.66 -19.16
C ASP A 338 15.76 -2.18 -19.28
N SER A 339 15.59 -1.02 -19.92
CA SER A 339 14.28 -0.43 -20.27
C SER A 339 13.95 -0.62 -21.76
N SER A 340 14.65 -1.51 -22.47
CA SER A 340 14.57 -1.61 -23.93
C SER A 340 13.26 -2.17 -24.45
N GLY A 341 12.45 -2.84 -23.61
CA GLY A 341 11.20 -3.49 -24.03
C GLY A 341 11.39 -4.58 -25.11
N ARG A 342 12.63 -5.05 -25.33
CA ARG A 342 12.92 -6.07 -26.33
C ARG A 342 12.32 -7.42 -25.96
N VAL A 343 11.84 -8.15 -26.98
CA VAL A 343 11.33 -9.51 -26.79
C VAL A 343 12.44 -10.40 -26.23
N LYS A 344 12.25 -10.94 -25.02
CA LYS A 344 13.12 -11.95 -24.41
C LYS A 344 12.66 -13.34 -24.87
N ARG A 345 13.60 -14.17 -25.37
CA ARG A 345 13.35 -15.54 -25.85
C ARG A 345 14.08 -16.56 -24.98
#